data_43f36f2fff0fcaf6a97bbac992c9644e
#
_entry.id   43f36f2fff0fcaf6a97bbac992c9644e
#
_cell.length_a   1.000
_cell.length_b   1.000
_cell.length_c   1.000
_cell.angle_alpha   90.00
_cell.angle_beta   90.00
_cell.angle_gamma   90.00
#
_symmetry.space_group_name_H-M   'P 1'
#
loop_
_entity.id
_entity.type
_entity.pdbx_description
1 polymer ?
#
loop_
_entity_poly.entity_id
_entity_poly.type
_entity_poly.pdbx_seq_one_letter_code
_entity_poly.pdbx_strand_id
1 'polypeptide(L)'
;MAIPVLPLTLVASLERRLVTSVAEARSPFTGTSQIQDWGASWWEYQIEMAVTQGAKARRLSAFFAALGGLRGRFLFPDPSIELPVAAGNPYVTEVQVAGSSTLKTAGWGVGLRAGDFFQLGSDATTRLYQVTADIVPLGSEAVINFVPPLRASVP
;
A
#
# COMPACT_ATOMS: atom_id res chain seq x y z
N MET A 1 20.18 10.32 0.80
CA MET A 1 19.50 11.25 -0.12
C MET A 1 18.02 11.22 0.24
N ALA A 2 17.40 12.35 0.50
CA ALA A 2 15.99 12.41 0.85
C ALA A 2 15.11 11.96 -0.34
N ILE A 3 14.06 11.17 -0.08
CA ILE A 3 13.14 10.74 -1.12
C ILE A 3 12.20 11.92 -1.41
N PRO A 4 12.10 12.37 -2.68
CA PRO A 4 11.25 13.50 -3.03
C PRO A 4 9.77 13.14 -2.88
N VAL A 5 8.94 14.13 -2.59
CA VAL A 5 7.49 13.99 -2.43
C VAL A 5 6.78 14.55 -3.66
N LEU A 6 5.81 13.79 -4.21
CA LEU A 6 4.99 14.28 -5.33
C LEU A 6 4.07 15.41 -4.84
N PRO A 7 4.02 16.56 -5.53
CA PRO A 7 3.13 17.65 -5.16
C PRO A 7 1.66 17.30 -5.46
N LEU A 8 0.85 17.10 -4.43
CA LEU A 8 -0.58 16.70 -4.53
C LEU A 8 -1.47 17.74 -5.21
N THR A 9 -1.10 19.00 -5.16
CA THR A 9 -1.90 20.10 -5.75
C THR A 9 -2.06 20.00 -7.27
N LEU A 10 -1.34 19.09 -7.90
CA LEU A 10 -1.36 18.86 -9.35
C LEU A 10 -2.06 17.55 -9.73
N VAL A 11 -2.55 16.78 -8.78
CA VAL A 11 -3.29 15.53 -9.05
C VAL A 11 -4.73 15.87 -9.40
N ALA A 12 -5.16 15.44 -10.58
CA ALA A 12 -6.52 15.62 -11.09
C ALA A 12 -7.39 14.40 -10.81
N SER A 13 -6.87 13.21 -11.07
CA SER A 13 -7.53 11.95 -10.73
C SER A 13 -6.54 10.91 -10.23
N LEU A 14 -7.05 9.97 -9.46
CA LEU A 14 -6.28 8.90 -8.84
C LEU A 14 -7.07 7.60 -8.92
N GLU A 15 -6.47 6.60 -9.50
CA GLU A 15 -6.95 5.22 -9.45
C GLU A 15 -5.93 4.36 -8.71
N ARG A 16 -6.41 3.55 -7.78
CA ARG A 16 -5.59 2.58 -7.03
C ARG A 16 -6.16 1.20 -7.20
N ARG A 17 -5.32 0.24 -7.57
CA ARG A 17 -5.71 -1.16 -7.67
C ARG A 17 -4.71 -2.08 -7.00
N LEU A 18 -5.22 -3.16 -6.42
CA LEU A 18 -4.38 -4.26 -5.95
C LEU A 18 -4.12 -5.19 -7.14
N VAL A 19 -2.86 -5.39 -7.47
CA VAL A 19 -2.42 -6.31 -8.51
C VAL A 19 -1.89 -7.57 -7.84
N THR A 20 -2.34 -8.73 -8.33
CA THR A 20 -1.89 -10.05 -7.87
C THR A 20 -1.21 -10.78 -9.01
N SER A 21 -0.13 -11.50 -8.70
CA SER A 21 0.60 -12.31 -9.69
C SER A 21 0.03 -13.72 -9.75
N VAL A 22 -1.10 -13.85 -10.45
CA VAL A 22 -1.84 -15.10 -10.60
C VAL A 22 -2.01 -15.40 -12.09
N ALA A 23 -1.83 -16.66 -12.50
CA ALA A 23 -2.19 -17.13 -13.83
C ALA A 23 -3.26 -18.19 -13.74
N GLU A 24 -4.20 -18.13 -14.67
CA GLU A 24 -5.23 -19.15 -14.85
C GLU A 24 -5.00 -19.89 -16.18
N ALA A 25 -4.95 -21.21 -16.12
CA ALA A 25 -4.98 -22.08 -17.29
C ALA A 25 -6.31 -22.85 -17.29
N ARG A 26 -7.12 -22.64 -18.33
CA ARG A 26 -8.41 -23.31 -18.49
C ARG A 26 -8.34 -24.39 -19.55
N SER A 27 -8.79 -25.61 -19.21
CA SER A 27 -8.91 -26.70 -20.17
C SER A 27 -10.02 -26.40 -21.18
N PRO A 28 -9.74 -26.39 -22.50
CA PRO A 28 -10.77 -26.19 -23.51
C PRO A 28 -11.73 -27.37 -23.64
N PHE A 29 -11.36 -28.53 -23.11
CA PHE A 29 -12.16 -29.76 -23.22
C PHE A 29 -13.12 -30.01 -22.05
N THR A 30 -12.63 -29.74 -20.83
CA THR A 30 -13.39 -30.01 -19.60
C THR A 30 -13.94 -28.75 -18.94
N GLY A 31 -13.46 -27.58 -19.33
CA GLY A 31 -13.81 -26.31 -18.68
C GLY A 31 -13.21 -26.14 -17.29
N THR A 32 -12.43 -27.10 -16.80
CA THR A 32 -11.75 -26.98 -15.51
C THR A 32 -10.64 -25.94 -15.58
N SER A 33 -10.51 -25.11 -14.53
CA SER A 33 -9.43 -24.14 -14.42
C SER A 33 -8.41 -24.59 -13.37
N GLN A 34 -7.15 -24.31 -13.66
CA GLN A 34 -6.04 -24.44 -12.74
C GLN A 34 -5.48 -23.05 -12.49
N ILE A 35 -5.39 -22.67 -11.22
CA ILE A 35 -4.86 -21.38 -10.80
C ILE A 35 -3.46 -21.61 -10.25
N GLN A 36 -2.48 -20.87 -10.80
CA GLN A 36 -1.13 -20.78 -10.29
C GLN A 36 -0.94 -19.40 -9.65
N ASP A 37 -0.79 -19.37 -8.33
CA ASP A 37 -0.49 -18.17 -7.57
C ASP A 37 1.00 -18.14 -7.21
N TRP A 38 1.70 -17.06 -7.59
CA TRP A 38 3.11 -16.84 -7.22
C TRP A 38 3.26 -16.07 -5.91
N GLY A 39 2.17 -15.78 -5.20
CA GLY A 39 2.17 -15.12 -3.89
C GLY A 39 2.63 -13.67 -3.91
N ALA A 40 2.82 -13.06 -5.08
CA ALA A 40 3.21 -11.67 -5.20
C ALA A 40 1.99 -10.78 -5.42
N SER A 41 1.87 -9.73 -4.61
CA SER A 41 0.87 -8.70 -4.82
C SER A 41 1.41 -7.33 -4.41
N TRP A 42 0.87 -6.27 -5.05
CA TRP A 42 1.28 -4.89 -4.81
C TRP A 42 0.18 -3.91 -5.20
N TRP A 43 0.27 -2.71 -4.65
CA TRP A 43 -0.56 -1.59 -5.07
C TRP A 43 0.01 -0.95 -6.33
N GLU A 44 -0.85 -0.71 -7.30
CA GLU A 44 -0.56 0.05 -8.49
C GLU A 44 -1.42 1.30 -8.52
N TYR A 45 -0.79 2.43 -8.84
CA TYR A 45 -1.42 3.73 -8.88
C TYR A 45 -1.38 4.28 -10.30
N GLN A 46 -2.53 4.69 -10.80
CA GLN A 46 -2.63 5.51 -12.00
C GLN A 46 -3.00 6.92 -11.57
N ILE A 47 -2.12 7.87 -11.85
CA ILE A 47 -2.27 9.26 -11.41
C ILE A 47 -2.34 10.13 -12.64
N GLU A 48 -3.43 10.86 -12.80
CA GLU A 48 -3.58 11.89 -13.81
C GLU A 48 -3.24 13.24 -13.21
N MET A 49 -2.37 13.96 -13.89
CA MET A 49 -1.96 15.29 -13.45
C MET A 49 -2.82 16.36 -14.11
N ALA A 50 -3.20 17.37 -13.33
CA ALA A 50 -3.92 18.52 -13.86
C ALA A 50 -3.10 19.25 -14.92
N VAL A 51 -3.77 19.74 -15.95
CA VAL A 51 -3.13 20.56 -17.00
C VAL A 51 -2.52 21.80 -16.35
N THR A 52 -1.21 21.91 -16.43
CA THR A 52 -0.44 22.99 -15.85
C THR A 52 0.42 23.68 -16.89
N GLN A 53 0.65 24.99 -16.74
CA GLN A 53 1.45 25.81 -17.62
C GLN A 53 2.53 26.59 -16.86
N GLY A 54 3.50 27.10 -17.60
CA GLY A 54 4.53 28.00 -17.07
C GLY A 54 5.47 27.32 -16.08
N ALA A 55 5.75 27.98 -14.97
CA ALA A 55 6.72 27.54 -13.98
C ALA A 55 6.34 26.24 -13.27
N LYS A 56 5.03 25.99 -13.08
CA LYS A 56 4.53 24.74 -12.45
C LYS A 56 4.79 23.55 -13.36
N ALA A 57 4.50 23.66 -14.65
CA ALA A 57 4.77 22.60 -15.63
C ALA A 57 6.27 22.27 -15.72
N ARG A 58 7.12 23.31 -15.76
CA ARG A 58 8.58 23.11 -15.78
C ARG A 58 9.09 22.38 -14.54
N ARG A 59 8.60 22.74 -13.33
CA ARG A 59 8.98 22.08 -12.08
C ARG A 59 8.55 20.61 -12.07
N LEU A 60 7.34 20.32 -12.54
CA LEU A 60 6.84 18.95 -12.64
C LEU A 60 7.66 18.11 -13.63
N SER A 61 7.96 18.67 -14.79
CA SER A 61 8.82 18.02 -15.79
C SER A 61 10.23 17.74 -15.21
N ALA A 62 10.82 18.71 -14.53
CA ALA A 62 12.11 18.55 -13.88
C ALA A 62 12.09 17.50 -12.76
N PHE A 63 11.00 17.42 -11.99
CA PHE A 63 10.79 16.38 -10.99
C PHE A 63 10.85 14.98 -11.60
N PHE A 64 10.06 14.72 -12.65
CA PHE A 64 10.07 13.41 -13.32
C PHE A 64 11.39 13.10 -14.03
N ALA A 65 12.02 14.10 -14.64
CA ALA A 65 13.33 13.95 -15.26
C ALA A 65 14.40 13.54 -14.21
N ALA A 66 14.37 14.16 -13.03
CA ALA A 66 15.30 13.85 -11.95
C ALA A 66 15.11 12.43 -11.38
N LEU A 67 13.92 11.85 -11.48
CA LEU A 67 13.66 10.47 -11.05
C LEU A 67 14.37 9.43 -11.93
N GLY A 68 14.69 9.74 -13.18
CA GLY A 68 15.40 8.83 -14.08
C GLY A 68 14.58 7.58 -14.47
N GLY A 69 13.28 7.73 -14.61
CA GLY A 69 12.36 6.65 -14.99
C GLY A 69 12.18 5.59 -13.89
N LEU A 70 12.29 4.31 -14.25
CA LEU A 70 12.06 3.18 -13.34
C LEU A 70 13.05 3.08 -12.16
N ARG A 71 14.12 3.84 -12.17
CA ARG A 71 15.09 3.87 -11.07
C ARG A 71 14.63 4.75 -9.92
N GLY A 72 13.83 5.77 -10.23
CA GLY A 72 13.41 6.78 -9.28
C GLY A 72 12.37 6.26 -8.30
N ARG A 73 12.42 6.80 -7.10
CA ARG A 73 11.41 6.58 -6.05
C ARG A 73 10.97 7.93 -5.53
N PHE A 74 9.72 8.04 -5.21
CA PHE A 74 9.15 9.23 -4.58
C PHE A 74 8.08 8.82 -3.57
N LEU A 75 7.83 9.68 -2.61
CA LEU A 75 6.72 9.53 -1.68
C LEU A 75 5.47 10.12 -2.32
N PHE A 76 4.39 9.36 -2.25
CA PHE A 76 3.07 9.77 -2.69
C PHE A 76 2.11 9.69 -1.50
N PRO A 77 1.77 10.83 -0.86
CA PRO A 77 0.71 10.86 0.13
C PRO A 77 -0.64 10.75 -0.60
N ASP A 78 -1.29 9.60 -0.49
CA ASP A 78 -2.56 9.33 -1.16
C ASP A 78 -3.69 10.16 -0.52
N PRO A 79 -4.28 11.12 -1.24
CA PRO A 79 -5.33 11.97 -0.69
C PRO A 79 -6.68 11.27 -0.51
N SER A 80 -6.84 10.07 -1.06
CA SER A 80 -8.07 9.27 -0.92
C SER A 80 -8.09 8.42 0.35
N ILE A 81 -6.98 8.36 1.08
CA ILE A 81 -6.88 7.61 2.33
C ILE A 81 -7.26 8.52 3.49
N GLU A 82 -8.38 8.21 4.13
CA GLU A 82 -8.73 8.79 5.41
C GLU A 82 -7.93 8.13 6.53
N LEU A 83 -7.32 8.94 7.39
CA LEU A 83 -6.62 8.41 8.55
C LEU A 83 -7.65 8.06 9.63
N PRO A 84 -7.58 6.85 10.21
CA PRO A 84 -8.48 6.46 11.28
C PRO A 84 -8.28 7.37 12.50
N VAL A 85 -9.37 7.85 13.06
CA VAL A 85 -9.35 8.71 14.23
C VAL A 85 -9.02 7.88 15.47
N ALA A 86 -7.97 8.28 16.20
CA ALA A 86 -7.61 7.75 17.51
C ALA A 86 -7.28 6.24 17.56
N ALA A 87 -6.67 5.69 16.53
CA ALA A 87 -6.22 4.29 16.53
C ALA A 87 -5.21 3.95 17.65
N GLY A 88 -4.67 4.94 18.36
CA GLY A 88 -3.61 4.76 19.35
C GLY A 88 -2.22 4.80 18.72
N ASN A 89 -1.28 4.09 19.29
CA ASN A 89 0.07 3.93 18.78
C ASN A 89 0.41 2.43 18.64
N PRO A 90 -0.24 1.72 17.69
CA PRO A 90 -0.08 0.28 17.55
C PRO A 90 1.35 -0.09 17.10
N TYR A 91 1.84 -1.18 17.66
CA TYR A 91 3.13 -1.77 17.33
C TYR A 91 3.02 -3.28 17.18
N VAL A 92 3.93 -3.86 16.41
CA VAL A 92 4.00 -5.31 16.20
C VAL A 92 4.59 -5.98 17.44
N THR A 93 3.97 -7.05 17.92
CA THR A 93 4.37 -7.74 19.17
C THR A 93 5.19 -9.01 18.92
N GLU A 94 5.09 -9.58 17.74
CA GLU A 94 5.78 -10.82 17.38
C GLU A 94 6.41 -10.69 15.99
N VAL A 95 7.53 -11.35 15.80
CA VAL A 95 8.17 -11.47 14.48
C VAL A 95 7.21 -12.11 13.49
N GLN A 96 6.95 -11.45 12.38
CA GLN A 96 6.15 -11.97 11.29
C GLN A 96 7.01 -12.22 10.06
N VAL A 97 6.85 -13.40 9.46
CA VAL A 97 7.63 -13.79 8.28
C VAL A 97 7.07 -13.19 7.00
N ALA A 98 7.93 -13.00 6.00
CA ALA A 98 7.52 -12.64 4.66
C ALA A 98 6.44 -13.61 4.13
N GLY A 99 5.45 -13.09 3.41
CA GLY A 99 4.29 -13.85 2.92
C GLY A 99 3.11 -13.90 3.89
N SER A 100 3.26 -13.47 5.15
CA SER A 100 2.13 -13.38 6.09
C SER A 100 1.14 -12.29 5.68
N SER A 101 -0.15 -12.59 5.84
CA SER A 101 -1.27 -11.64 5.70
C SER A 101 -1.90 -11.29 7.05
N THR A 102 -1.22 -11.64 8.14
CA THR A 102 -1.67 -11.37 9.51
C THR A 102 -0.55 -10.74 10.32
N LEU A 103 -0.91 -9.85 11.25
CA LEU A 103 0.01 -9.24 12.23
C LEU A 103 -0.60 -9.30 13.60
N LYS A 104 0.18 -9.72 14.59
CA LYS A 104 -0.16 -9.54 15.99
C LYS A 104 0.37 -8.20 16.46
N THR A 105 -0.47 -7.43 17.06
CA THR A 105 -0.20 -6.03 17.43
C THR A 105 -0.76 -5.70 18.79
N ALA A 106 -0.18 -4.68 19.42
CA ALA A 106 -0.68 -4.11 20.68
C ALA A 106 -0.57 -2.57 20.63
N GLY A 107 -1.09 -1.90 21.65
CA GLY A 107 -1.07 -0.44 21.75
C GLY A 107 -2.26 0.25 21.08
N TRP A 108 -3.34 -0.47 20.88
CA TRP A 108 -4.56 0.05 20.28
C TRP A 108 -5.37 0.90 21.25
N GLY A 109 -5.87 2.04 20.76
CA GLY A 109 -6.93 2.81 21.41
C GLY A 109 -8.29 2.37 20.86
N VAL A 110 -8.52 2.63 19.58
CA VAL A 110 -9.69 2.18 18.81
C VAL A 110 -9.20 1.29 17.67
N GLY A 111 -9.98 0.28 17.29
CA GLY A 111 -9.63 -0.61 16.18
C GLY A 111 -9.71 0.07 14.81
N LEU A 112 -9.37 -0.69 13.78
CA LEU A 112 -9.55 -0.31 12.38
C LEU A 112 -10.74 -1.04 11.79
N ARG A 113 -11.31 -0.47 10.74
CA ARG A 113 -12.37 -1.10 9.96
C ARG A 113 -11.82 -1.76 8.70
N ALA A 114 -12.52 -2.74 8.19
CA ALA A 114 -12.25 -3.28 6.87
C ALA A 114 -12.25 -2.15 5.82
N GLY A 115 -11.19 -2.11 5.02
CA GLY A 115 -10.97 -1.03 4.06
C GLY A 115 -10.00 0.05 4.52
N ASP A 116 -9.74 0.20 5.82
CA ASP A 116 -8.73 1.13 6.34
C ASP A 116 -7.32 0.75 5.87
N PHE A 117 -6.46 1.75 5.82
CA PHE A 117 -5.06 1.57 5.42
C PHE A 117 -4.10 1.84 6.57
N PHE A 118 -3.02 1.10 6.57
CA PHE A 118 -1.91 1.34 7.49
C PHE A 118 -0.56 1.17 6.77
N GLN A 119 0.48 1.66 7.39
CA GLN A 119 1.83 1.58 6.84
C GLN A 119 2.74 0.81 7.80
N LEU A 120 3.65 0.03 7.22
CA LEU A 120 4.76 -0.60 7.92
C LEU A 120 6.07 -0.20 7.27
N GLY A 121 7.11 -0.08 8.09
CA GLY A 121 8.43 0.35 7.66
C GLY A 121 8.62 1.87 7.77
N SER A 122 9.83 2.31 7.47
CA SER A 122 10.23 3.71 7.48
C SER A 122 10.88 4.10 6.15
N ASP A 123 10.70 5.36 5.75
CA ASP A 123 11.32 5.93 4.55
C ASP A 123 11.14 5.06 3.29
N ALA A 124 12.27 4.61 2.72
CA ALA A 124 12.29 3.82 1.48
C ALA A 124 11.71 2.40 1.64
N THR A 125 11.57 1.91 2.87
CA THR A 125 11.01 0.59 3.17
C THR A 125 9.51 0.63 3.46
N THR A 126 8.94 1.82 3.58
CA THR A 126 7.51 2.01 3.84
C THR A 126 6.65 1.25 2.81
N ARG A 127 5.68 0.51 3.32
CA ARG A 127 4.70 -0.24 2.51
C ARG A 127 3.30 0.04 3.00
N LEU A 128 2.38 0.13 2.05
CA LEU A 128 0.96 0.35 2.29
C LEU A 128 0.22 -0.99 2.31
N TYR A 129 -0.61 -1.15 3.33
CA TYR A 129 -1.46 -2.33 3.53
C TYR A 129 -2.89 -1.89 3.78
N GLN A 130 -3.85 -2.70 3.37
CA GLN A 130 -5.26 -2.49 3.60
C GLN A 130 -5.81 -3.58 4.52
N VAL A 131 -6.56 -3.19 5.52
CA VAL A 131 -7.26 -4.07 6.45
C VAL A 131 -8.40 -4.77 5.74
N THR A 132 -8.49 -6.09 5.87
CA THR A 132 -9.53 -6.91 5.18
C THR A 132 -10.70 -7.27 6.08
N ALA A 133 -10.57 -7.11 7.41
CA ALA A 133 -11.63 -7.39 8.36
C ALA A 133 -11.58 -6.36 9.50
N ASP A 134 -12.74 -6.05 10.09
CA ASP A 134 -12.81 -5.14 11.23
C ASP A 134 -11.94 -5.65 12.38
N ILE A 135 -11.20 -4.73 12.98
CA ILE A 135 -10.32 -4.99 14.10
C ILE A 135 -10.97 -4.43 15.36
N VAL A 136 -11.34 -5.33 16.24
CA VAL A 136 -11.83 -4.97 17.59
C VAL A 136 -10.78 -5.42 18.60
N PRO A 137 -10.00 -4.48 19.18
CA PRO A 137 -8.97 -4.83 20.14
C PRO A 137 -9.57 -5.50 21.38
N LEU A 138 -8.92 -6.54 21.85
CA LEU A 138 -9.22 -7.15 23.15
C LEU A 138 -8.24 -6.58 24.17
N GLY A 139 -8.70 -5.63 24.96
CA GLY A 139 -7.80 -4.79 25.75
C GLY A 139 -6.99 -3.86 24.83
N SER A 140 -5.67 -4.04 24.82
CA SER A 140 -4.78 -3.29 23.91
C SER A 140 -4.23 -4.14 22.75
N GLU A 141 -4.61 -5.42 22.65
CA GLU A 141 -4.07 -6.35 21.66
C GLU A 141 -5.06 -6.61 20.53
N ALA A 142 -4.55 -6.83 19.32
CA ALA A 142 -5.36 -7.19 18.17
C ALA A 142 -4.54 -7.96 17.12
N VAL A 143 -5.25 -8.77 16.34
CA VAL A 143 -4.72 -9.39 15.13
C VAL A 143 -5.28 -8.65 13.93
N ILE A 144 -4.38 -8.16 13.08
CA ILE A 144 -4.74 -7.48 11.83
C ILE A 144 -4.68 -8.48 10.69
N ASN A 145 -5.77 -8.58 9.91
CA ASN A 145 -5.78 -9.26 8.62
C ASN A 145 -5.66 -8.20 7.52
N PHE A 146 -4.78 -8.39 6.55
CA PHE A 146 -4.48 -7.35 5.56
C PHE A 146 -4.00 -7.90 4.22
N VAL A 147 -4.02 -7.03 3.23
CA VAL A 147 -3.46 -7.22 1.88
C VAL A 147 -2.63 -6.01 1.48
N PRO A 148 -1.60 -6.17 0.65
CA PRO A 148 -0.95 -7.41 0.18
C PRO A 148 -0.20 -8.12 1.30
N PRO A 149 0.26 -9.38 1.12
CA PRO A 149 1.12 -10.07 2.08
C PRO A 149 2.43 -9.33 2.35
N LEU A 150 3.04 -9.57 3.49
CA LEU A 150 4.35 -9.01 3.84
C LEU A 150 5.42 -9.41 2.82
N ARG A 151 6.16 -8.42 2.29
CA ARG A 151 7.29 -8.67 1.39
C ARG A 151 8.60 -8.99 2.10
N ALA A 152 8.70 -8.57 3.35
CA ALA A 152 9.86 -8.82 4.20
C ALA A 152 9.36 -9.14 5.61
N SER A 153 10.17 -9.88 6.35
CA SER A 153 9.89 -10.14 7.76
C SER A 153 9.91 -8.83 8.55
N VAL A 154 9.00 -8.71 9.50
CA VAL A 154 8.89 -7.57 10.43
C VAL A 154 9.28 -8.08 11.81
N PRO A 155 10.24 -7.42 12.49
CA PRO A 155 10.70 -7.79 13.82
C PRO A 155 9.67 -7.55 14.90
#